data_50c915c670092536693a311b1dffb234
#
_entry.id   50c915c670092536693a311b1dffb234
#
_cell.length_a   1.000
_cell.length_b   1.000
_cell.length_c   1.000
_cell.angle_alpha   90.00
_cell.angle_beta   90.00
_cell.angle_gamma   90.00
#
_symmetry.space_group_name_H-M   'P 1'
#
loop_
_entity.id
_entity.type
_entity.pdbx_description
1 polymer ?
#
loop_
_entity_poly.entity_id
_entity_poly.type
_entity_poly.pdbx_seq_one_letter_code
_entity_poly.pdbx_strand_id
1 'polypeptide(L)'
;MIKFRYYIDSQKEQSWLNNLTKKGWALKSFFLGFYKFEKCEPGEYEYQIDFMPENVKKKDYYDFMEDAGLEVVCRWYYWVYLRKKTSSNGEFKLYSDRESLKDHYQNIVKFLKPIMYLELIASLLQLPSIFINGSKFNIVSFVLLFFLFFVVFKVVKRFENRIKAIEIEGW
;
A
#
# COMPACT_ATOMS: atom_id res chain seq x y z
N MET A 1 -17.77 -13.02 5.80
CA MET A 1 -16.76 -13.16 6.88
C MET A 1 -16.06 -11.81 7.06
N ILE A 2 -15.74 -11.41 8.29
CA ILE A 2 -14.94 -10.20 8.55
C ILE A 2 -13.65 -10.61 9.24
N LYS A 3 -12.52 -10.03 8.82
CA LYS A 3 -11.21 -10.20 9.46
C LYS A 3 -10.56 -8.85 9.69
N PHE A 4 -9.90 -8.68 10.84
CA PHE A 4 -9.05 -7.54 11.14
C PHE A 4 -7.59 -7.93 10.95
N ARG A 5 -6.87 -7.19 10.10
CA ARG A 5 -5.41 -7.29 9.94
C ARG A 5 -4.82 -5.95 9.53
N TYR A 6 -3.57 -5.76 9.88
CA TYR A 6 -2.80 -4.59 9.48
C TYR A 6 -1.55 -5.03 8.71
N TYR A 7 -1.37 -4.47 7.54
CA TYR A 7 -0.20 -4.73 6.69
C TYR A 7 0.52 -3.41 6.38
N ILE A 8 1.85 -3.43 6.52
CA ILE A 8 2.75 -2.36 6.05
C ILE A 8 3.28 -2.71 4.65
N ASP A 9 3.13 -3.97 4.25
CA ASP A 9 3.65 -4.53 3.02
C ASP A 9 2.50 -5.02 2.13
N SER A 10 2.24 -4.27 1.05
CA SER A 10 1.16 -4.59 0.11
C SER A 10 1.34 -5.97 -0.56
N GLN A 11 2.58 -6.44 -0.78
CA GLN A 11 2.80 -7.78 -1.37
C GLN A 11 2.44 -8.91 -0.40
N LYS A 12 2.71 -8.73 0.90
CA LYS A 12 2.28 -9.69 1.93
C LYS A 12 0.76 -9.71 2.08
N GLU A 13 0.15 -8.54 2.01
CA GLU A 13 -1.30 -8.39 2.01
C GLU A 13 -1.94 -9.06 0.79
N GLN A 14 -1.41 -8.79 -0.41
CA GLN A 14 -1.83 -9.42 -1.66
C GLN A 14 -1.71 -10.96 -1.60
N SER A 15 -0.56 -11.46 -1.13
CA SER A 15 -0.36 -12.90 -0.95
C SER A 15 -1.36 -13.52 0.01
N TRP A 16 -1.72 -12.80 1.08
CA TRP A 16 -2.73 -13.26 2.03
C TRP A 16 -4.13 -13.26 1.42
N LEU A 17 -4.51 -12.24 0.63
CA LEU A 17 -5.78 -12.21 -0.10
C LEU A 17 -5.86 -13.38 -1.09
N ASN A 18 -4.80 -13.64 -1.85
CA ASN A 18 -4.72 -14.77 -2.79
C ASN A 18 -4.80 -16.13 -2.09
N ASN A 19 -4.27 -16.26 -0.87
CA ASN A 19 -4.45 -17.46 -0.07
C ASN A 19 -5.88 -17.64 0.46
N LEU A 20 -6.64 -16.55 0.64
CA LEU A 20 -8.03 -16.62 1.04
C LEU A 20 -8.95 -17.00 -0.13
N THR A 21 -8.66 -16.55 -1.35
CA THR A 21 -9.43 -17.01 -2.54
C THR A 21 -9.26 -18.50 -2.79
N LYS A 22 -8.05 -19.04 -2.61
CA LYS A 22 -7.83 -20.50 -2.66
C LYS A 22 -8.67 -21.28 -1.65
N LYS A 23 -9.15 -20.60 -0.59
CA LYS A 23 -10.05 -21.17 0.43
C LYS A 23 -11.54 -20.81 0.20
N GLY A 24 -11.88 -20.26 -0.95
CA GLY A 24 -13.25 -19.89 -1.31
C GLY A 24 -13.75 -18.58 -0.67
N TRP A 25 -12.84 -17.61 -0.43
CA TRP A 25 -13.20 -16.32 0.13
C TRP A 25 -12.68 -15.17 -0.73
N ALA A 26 -13.61 -14.40 -1.32
CA ALA A 26 -13.31 -13.20 -2.10
C ALA A 26 -13.46 -11.93 -1.26
N LEU A 27 -12.54 -10.98 -1.42
CA LEU A 27 -12.64 -9.65 -0.78
C LEU A 27 -13.82 -8.90 -1.40
N LYS A 28 -14.69 -8.35 -0.53
CA LYS A 28 -15.80 -7.48 -0.91
C LYS A 28 -15.54 -6.02 -0.62
N SER A 29 -14.90 -5.72 0.52
CA SER A 29 -14.55 -4.35 0.92
C SER A 29 -13.44 -4.35 1.96
N PHE A 30 -12.71 -3.22 2.01
CA PHE A 30 -11.67 -2.94 2.99
C PHE A 30 -11.86 -1.54 3.59
N PHE A 31 -11.69 -1.43 4.91
CA PHE A 31 -11.68 -0.17 5.64
C PHE A 31 -10.87 -0.28 6.93
N LEU A 32 -9.84 0.54 7.10
CA LEU A 32 -9.02 0.65 8.33
C LEU A 32 -8.57 -0.69 8.94
N GLY A 33 -8.11 -1.62 8.11
CA GLY A 33 -7.69 -2.96 8.56
C GLY A 33 -8.81 -3.98 8.70
N PHE A 34 -10.07 -3.58 8.48
CA PHE A 34 -11.21 -4.49 8.44
C PHE A 34 -11.47 -4.94 7.01
N TYR A 35 -11.33 -6.23 6.77
CA TYR A 35 -11.59 -6.87 5.49
C TYR A 35 -12.90 -7.62 5.56
N LYS A 36 -13.84 -7.29 4.69
CA LYS A 36 -15.10 -8.03 4.53
C LYS A 36 -14.99 -8.96 3.32
N PHE A 37 -15.32 -10.23 3.53
CA PHE A 37 -15.25 -11.27 2.51
C PHE A 37 -16.65 -11.85 2.24
N GLU A 38 -16.85 -12.27 1.01
CA GLU A 38 -17.96 -13.10 0.55
C GLU A 38 -17.46 -14.48 0.10
N LYS A 39 -18.35 -15.43 -0.10
CA LYS A 39 -17.99 -16.74 -0.63
C LYS A 39 -17.78 -16.67 -2.14
N CYS A 40 -16.81 -17.43 -2.63
CA CYS A 40 -16.52 -17.63 -4.05
C CYS A 40 -16.10 -19.09 -4.28
N GLU A 41 -15.93 -19.49 -5.53
CA GLU A 41 -15.28 -20.75 -5.85
C GLU A 41 -13.80 -20.72 -5.44
N PRO A 42 -13.22 -21.81 -4.91
CA PRO A 42 -11.82 -21.86 -4.52
C PRO A 42 -10.89 -21.52 -5.69
N GLY A 43 -10.10 -20.46 -5.51
CA GLY A 43 -9.17 -20.00 -6.54
C GLY A 43 -9.82 -19.19 -7.68
N GLU A 44 -11.08 -18.77 -7.57
CA GLU A 44 -11.79 -18.03 -8.62
C GLU A 44 -11.14 -16.72 -9.00
N TYR A 45 -10.53 -16.03 -8.01
CA TYR A 45 -9.93 -14.71 -8.22
C TYR A 45 -8.47 -14.67 -7.83
N GLU A 46 -7.73 -13.84 -8.54
CA GLU A 46 -6.38 -13.41 -8.20
C GLU A 46 -6.39 -11.91 -7.93
N TYR A 47 -5.79 -11.50 -6.79
CA TYR A 47 -5.74 -10.10 -6.34
C TYR A 47 -4.40 -9.48 -6.61
N GLN A 48 -4.45 -8.18 -6.91
CA GLN A 48 -3.30 -7.29 -6.88
C GLN A 48 -3.67 -5.98 -6.18
N ILE A 49 -2.73 -5.42 -5.43
CA ILE A 49 -2.88 -4.15 -4.75
C ILE A 49 -2.01 -3.13 -5.47
N ASP A 50 -2.63 -2.10 -5.99
CA ASP A 50 -1.96 -1.04 -6.72
C ASP A 50 -1.99 0.29 -5.97
N PHE A 51 -1.08 1.19 -6.32
CA PHE A 51 -1.01 2.54 -5.80
C PHE A 51 -1.37 3.53 -6.90
N MET A 52 -2.54 4.17 -6.78
CA MET A 52 -3.02 5.18 -7.72
C MET A 52 -2.56 6.57 -7.26
N PRO A 53 -1.65 7.24 -7.97
CA PRO A 53 -1.21 8.59 -7.65
C PRO A 53 -2.35 9.62 -7.71
N GLU A 54 -2.22 10.73 -6.98
CA GLU A 54 -3.25 11.77 -6.91
C GLU A 54 -3.46 12.52 -8.23
N ASN A 55 -2.41 12.60 -9.06
CA ASN A 55 -2.43 13.26 -10.36
C ASN A 55 -3.14 12.46 -11.45
N VAL A 56 -3.52 11.21 -11.21
CA VAL A 56 -4.26 10.37 -12.15
C VAL A 56 -5.75 10.54 -11.90
N LYS A 57 -6.49 10.91 -12.96
CA LYS A 57 -7.94 11.00 -12.86
C LYS A 57 -8.52 9.63 -12.57
N LYS A 58 -9.40 9.57 -11.55
CA LYS A 58 -9.99 8.33 -11.08
C LYS A 58 -10.73 7.57 -12.19
N LYS A 59 -11.44 8.29 -13.06
CA LYS A 59 -12.18 7.70 -14.17
C LYS A 59 -11.23 7.03 -15.16
N ASP A 60 -10.22 7.76 -15.62
CA ASP A 60 -9.26 7.27 -16.61
C ASP A 60 -8.50 6.01 -16.11
N TYR A 61 -8.19 5.98 -14.80
CA TYR A 61 -7.58 4.82 -14.16
C TYR A 61 -8.51 3.61 -14.14
N TYR A 62 -9.78 3.81 -13.81
CA TYR A 62 -10.75 2.72 -13.73
C TYR A 62 -11.09 2.17 -15.10
N ASP A 63 -11.27 3.03 -16.08
CA ASP A 63 -11.53 2.65 -17.48
C ASP A 63 -10.32 1.83 -18.01
N PHE A 64 -9.09 2.27 -17.74
CA PHE A 64 -7.88 1.52 -18.09
C PHE A 64 -7.79 0.15 -17.42
N MET A 65 -8.16 0.04 -16.14
CA MET A 65 -8.15 -1.27 -15.44
C MET A 65 -9.23 -2.20 -15.99
N GLU A 66 -10.41 -1.68 -16.32
CA GLU A 66 -11.50 -2.46 -16.93
C GLU A 66 -11.10 -2.96 -18.32
N ASP A 67 -10.51 -2.11 -19.15
CA ASP A 67 -9.99 -2.48 -20.48
C ASP A 67 -8.91 -3.57 -20.39
N ALA A 68 -8.11 -3.56 -19.30
CA ALA A 68 -7.15 -4.62 -19.01
C ALA A 68 -7.80 -5.91 -18.45
N GLY A 69 -9.12 -5.95 -18.32
CA GLY A 69 -9.85 -7.08 -17.78
C GLY A 69 -9.75 -7.24 -16.26
N LEU A 70 -9.52 -6.12 -15.55
CA LEU A 70 -9.37 -6.05 -14.11
C LEU A 70 -10.60 -5.40 -13.48
N GLU A 71 -11.09 -5.97 -12.40
CA GLU A 71 -12.17 -5.39 -11.60
C GLU A 71 -11.59 -4.65 -10.40
N VAL A 72 -12.01 -3.39 -10.22
CA VAL A 72 -11.71 -2.62 -9.00
C VAL A 72 -12.69 -3.02 -7.90
N VAL A 73 -12.21 -3.79 -6.93
CA VAL A 73 -13.04 -4.27 -5.81
C VAL A 73 -13.34 -3.15 -4.82
N CYS A 74 -12.32 -2.45 -4.37
CA CYS A 74 -12.44 -1.32 -3.47
C CYS A 74 -11.19 -0.45 -3.51
N ARG A 75 -11.31 0.77 -2.97
CA ARG A 75 -10.21 1.71 -2.81
C ARG A 75 -10.19 2.26 -1.40
N TRP A 76 -8.98 2.41 -0.86
CA TRP A 76 -8.75 3.12 0.39
C TRP A 76 -7.58 4.09 0.23
N TYR A 77 -7.86 5.39 0.26
CA TYR A 77 -6.93 6.46 -0.12
C TYR A 77 -6.35 6.24 -1.52
N TYR A 78 -5.05 5.99 -1.61
CA TYR A 78 -4.31 5.76 -2.86
C TYR A 78 -4.16 4.26 -3.19
N TRP A 79 -4.56 3.36 -2.28
CA TRP A 79 -4.47 1.93 -2.47
C TRP A 79 -5.74 1.41 -3.15
N VAL A 80 -5.56 0.74 -4.27
CA VAL A 80 -6.64 0.15 -5.08
C VAL A 80 -6.50 -1.36 -5.04
N TYR A 81 -7.57 -2.03 -4.68
CA TYR A 81 -7.63 -3.49 -4.65
C TYR A 81 -8.26 -3.96 -5.94
N LEU A 82 -7.44 -4.58 -6.79
CA LEU A 82 -7.80 -5.12 -8.08
C LEU A 82 -7.99 -6.62 -7.98
N ARG A 83 -8.93 -7.17 -8.73
CA ARG A 83 -9.05 -8.61 -8.93
C ARG A 83 -9.26 -8.95 -10.40
N LYS A 84 -8.83 -10.15 -10.76
CA LYS A 84 -9.08 -10.77 -12.05
C LYS A 84 -9.59 -12.19 -11.82
N LYS A 85 -10.48 -12.70 -12.67
CA LYS A 85 -10.81 -14.13 -12.69
C LYS A 85 -9.58 -14.91 -13.08
N THR A 86 -9.26 -15.92 -12.29
CA THR A 86 -8.14 -16.82 -12.57
C THR A 86 -8.35 -17.50 -13.90
N SER A 87 -7.46 -17.28 -14.84
CA SER A 87 -7.44 -17.98 -16.13
C SER A 87 -6.28 -18.98 -16.13
N SER A 88 -6.41 -20.04 -16.90
CA SER A 88 -5.36 -21.05 -17.05
C SER A 88 -4.09 -20.53 -17.73
N ASN A 89 -4.07 -19.27 -18.18
CA ASN A 89 -3.01 -18.68 -18.99
C ASN A 89 -2.11 -17.73 -18.21
N GLY A 90 -1.44 -18.19 -17.17
CA GLY A 90 -0.30 -17.50 -16.57
C GLY A 90 -0.61 -16.69 -15.30
N GLU A 91 0.44 -16.36 -14.60
CA GLU A 91 0.43 -15.55 -13.36
C GLU A 91 0.02 -14.11 -13.67
N PHE A 92 -0.92 -13.57 -12.90
CA PHE A 92 -1.35 -12.20 -13.03
C PHE A 92 -0.28 -11.23 -12.50
N LYS A 93 0.28 -10.42 -13.40
CA LYS A 93 1.21 -9.32 -13.07
C LYS A 93 0.71 -8.02 -13.69
N LEU A 94 0.33 -7.06 -12.87
CA LEU A 94 -0.10 -5.73 -13.31
C LEU A 94 1.05 -4.98 -14.02
N TYR A 95 2.25 -5.15 -13.51
CA TYR A 95 3.47 -4.61 -14.09
C TYR A 95 4.24 -5.74 -14.77
N SER A 96 4.11 -5.85 -16.09
CA SER A 96 4.76 -6.90 -16.89
C SER A 96 6.23 -6.60 -17.17
N ASP A 97 6.61 -5.32 -17.13
CA ASP A 97 7.98 -4.85 -17.34
C ASP A 97 8.57 -4.21 -16.08
N ARG A 98 9.90 -4.20 -16.02
CA ARG A 98 10.65 -3.71 -14.87
C ARG A 98 10.55 -2.19 -14.69
N GLU A 99 10.44 -1.47 -15.81
CA GLU A 99 10.40 -0.01 -15.79
C GLU A 99 9.10 0.49 -15.17
N SER A 100 7.96 -0.04 -15.60
CA SER A 100 6.65 0.25 -15.00
C SER A 100 6.60 -0.10 -13.50
N LEU A 101 7.20 -1.22 -13.10
CA LEU A 101 7.28 -1.60 -11.68
C LEU A 101 8.17 -0.64 -10.88
N LYS A 102 9.29 -0.20 -11.45
CA LYS A 102 10.17 0.80 -10.84
C LYS A 102 9.45 2.13 -10.67
N ASP A 103 8.76 2.61 -11.71
CA ASP A 103 7.99 3.84 -11.68
C ASP A 103 6.88 3.79 -10.63
N HIS A 104 6.19 2.66 -10.52
CA HIS A 104 5.21 2.43 -9.44
C HIS A 104 5.84 2.63 -8.05
N TYR A 105 6.98 2.00 -7.77
CA TYR A 105 7.65 2.18 -6.47
C TYR A 105 8.18 3.59 -6.27
N GLN A 106 8.68 4.24 -7.32
CA GLN A 106 9.12 5.65 -7.25
C GLN A 106 7.96 6.59 -6.90
N ASN A 107 6.76 6.37 -7.46
CA ASN A 107 5.59 7.17 -7.14
C ASN A 107 5.18 7.02 -5.66
N ILE A 108 5.23 5.81 -5.11
CA ILE A 108 5.01 5.58 -3.67
C ILE A 108 6.04 6.35 -2.83
N VAL A 109 7.31 6.27 -3.18
CA VAL A 109 8.39 6.97 -2.48
C VAL A 109 8.23 8.49 -2.57
N LYS A 110 7.93 9.03 -3.76
CA LYS A 110 7.66 10.46 -3.98
C LYS A 110 6.51 10.98 -3.11
N PHE A 111 5.49 10.16 -2.90
CA PHE A 111 4.35 10.51 -2.04
C PHE A 111 4.70 10.44 -0.54
N LEU A 112 5.40 9.40 -0.10
CA LEU A 112 5.68 9.17 1.32
C LEU A 112 6.82 10.04 1.88
N LYS A 113 7.82 10.40 1.07
CA LYS A 113 8.97 11.21 1.52
C LYS A 113 8.58 12.58 2.12
N PRO A 114 7.73 13.39 1.49
CA PRO A 114 7.29 14.65 2.09
C PRO A 114 6.61 14.46 3.44
N ILE A 115 5.77 13.43 3.57
CA ILE A 115 5.07 13.09 4.84
C ILE A 115 6.11 12.76 5.91
N MET A 116 7.09 11.92 5.59
CA MET A 116 8.18 11.54 6.48
C MET A 116 8.96 12.76 7.00
N TYR A 117 9.32 13.70 6.12
CA TYR A 117 10.02 14.92 6.53
C TYR A 117 9.14 15.84 7.38
N LEU A 118 7.86 15.95 7.04
CA LEU A 118 6.90 16.75 7.82
C LEU A 118 6.75 16.20 9.24
N GLU A 119 6.64 14.88 9.42
CA GLU A 119 6.59 14.23 10.73
C GLU A 119 7.88 14.45 11.53
N LEU A 120 9.05 14.37 10.87
CA LEU A 120 10.33 14.65 11.53
C LEU A 120 10.38 16.10 12.01
N ILE A 121 10.06 17.07 11.15
CA ILE A 121 10.05 18.49 11.52
C ILE A 121 9.04 18.75 12.65
N ALA A 122 7.83 18.21 12.54
CA ALA A 122 6.80 18.36 13.57
C ALA A 122 7.23 17.78 14.92
N SER A 123 7.97 16.66 14.93
CA SER A 123 8.51 16.09 16.16
C SER A 123 9.60 16.99 16.75
N LEU A 124 10.53 17.48 15.94
CA LEU A 124 11.62 18.35 16.40
C LEU A 124 11.12 19.69 16.99
N LEU A 125 10.04 20.24 16.43
CA LEU A 125 9.40 21.46 16.93
C LEU A 125 8.83 21.33 18.36
N GLN A 126 8.62 20.10 18.85
CA GLN A 126 8.18 19.87 20.25
C GLN A 126 9.33 20.05 21.26
N LEU A 127 10.59 19.87 20.84
CA LEU A 127 11.74 19.85 21.74
C LEU A 127 11.88 21.12 22.58
N PRO A 128 11.83 22.36 22.04
CA PRO A 128 11.94 23.56 22.86
C PRO A 128 10.89 23.62 23.98
N SER A 129 9.64 23.25 23.67
CA SER A 129 8.55 23.27 24.67
C SER A 129 8.74 22.20 25.75
N ILE A 130 9.32 21.06 25.41
CA ILE A 130 9.66 20.01 26.38
C ILE A 130 10.73 20.51 27.37
N PHE A 131 11.79 21.15 26.85
CA PHE A 131 12.90 21.64 27.69
C PHE A 131 12.52 22.87 28.54
N ILE A 132 11.67 23.76 28.03
CA ILE A 132 11.30 25.01 28.73
C ILE A 132 10.18 24.74 29.74
N ASN A 133 9.14 24.03 29.34
CA ASN A 133 7.91 23.92 30.12
C ASN A 133 7.72 22.54 30.77
N GLY A 134 8.52 21.53 30.45
CA GLY A 134 8.38 20.17 30.98
C GLY A 134 7.02 19.52 30.73
N SER A 135 6.30 19.97 29.69
CA SER A 135 4.92 19.53 29.43
C SER A 135 4.84 18.06 29.07
N LYS A 136 4.15 17.28 29.91
CA LYS A 136 3.90 15.86 29.64
C LYS A 136 3.17 15.63 28.30
N PHE A 137 2.28 16.54 27.92
CA PHE A 137 1.58 16.47 26.64
C PHE A 137 2.56 16.55 25.46
N ASN A 138 3.53 17.47 25.52
CA ASN A 138 4.51 17.63 24.45
C ASN A 138 5.46 16.43 24.39
N ILE A 139 5.79 15.81 25.51
CA ILE A 139 6.59 14.57 25.53
C ILE A 139 5.84 13.45 24.82
N VAL A 140 4.56 13.24 25.15
CA VAL A 140 3.73 12.20 24.51
C VAL A 140 3.57 12.46 23.01
N SER A 141 3.31 13.72 22.63
CA SER A 141 3.18 14.12 21.23
C SER A 141 4.49 13.90 20.45
N PHE A 142 5.64 14.26 21.02
CA PHE A 142 6.95 14.00 20.43
C PHE A 142 7.17 12.50 20.18
N VAL A 143 6.93 11.66 21.19
CA VAL A 143 7.13 10.21 21.08
C VAL A 143 6.22 9.62 20.00
N LEU A 144 4.96 10.06 19.92
CA LEU A 144 4.01 9.59 18.92
C LEU A 144 4.44 9.98 17.50
N LEU A 145 4.77 11.25 17.28
CA LEU A 145 5.21 11.75 15.96
C LEU A 145 6.53 11.11 15.54
N PHE A 146 7.49 10.95 16.46
CA PHE A 146 8.76 10.30 16.18
C PHE A 146 8.57 8.79 15.86
N PHE A 147 7.63 8.12 16.51
CA PHE A 147 7.26 6.76 16.18
C PHE A 147 6.65 6.65 14.78
N LEU A 148 5.73 7.56 14.42
CA LEU A 148 5.13 7.61 13.09
C LEU A 148 6.19 7.87 12.01
N PHE A 149 7.08 8.84 12.24
CA PHE A 149 8.24 9.08 11.36
C PHE A 149 9.03 7.78 11.13
N PHE A 150 9.33 7.03 12.19
CA PHE A 150 10.11 5.81 12.07
C PHE A 150 9.39 4.71 11.28
N VAL A 151 8.07 4.61 11.41
CA VAL A 151 7.24 3.69 10.62
C VAL A 151 7.30 4.07 9.14
N VAL A 152 7.04 5.34 8.81
CA VAL A 152 7.08 5.82 7.41
C VAL A 152 8.48 5.69 6.82
N PHE A 153 9.53 6.04 7.59
CA PHE A 153 10.93 5.87 7.19
C PHE A 153 11.25 4.42 6.79
N LYS A 154 10.82 3.44 7.59
CA LYS A 154 11.01 2.01 7.27
C LYS A 154 10.29 1.61 5.97
N VAL A 155 9.11 2.14 5.74
CA VAL A 155 8.34 1.87 4.50
C VAL A 155 9.05 2.46 3.30
N VAL A 156 9.44 3.74 3.36
CA VAL A 156 10.20 4.43 2.29
C VAL A 156 11.49 3.66 1.98
N LYS A 157 12.28 3.32 3.02
CA LYS A 157 13.54 2.58 2.85
C LYS A 157 13.35 1.23 2.16
N ARG A 158 12.24 0.54 2.45
CA ARG A 158 11.90 -0.73 1.80
C ARG A 158 11.66 -0.55 0.31
N PHE A 159 10.88 0.46 -0.10
CA PHE A 159 10.64 0.72 -1.51
C PHE A 159 11.90 1.21 -2.23
N GLU A 160 12.73 2.05 -1.62
CA GLU A 160 14.02 2.43 -2.16
C GLU A 160 14.94 1.22 -2.40
N ASN A 161 14.97 0.27 -1.47
CA ASN A 161 15.75 -0.96 -1.65
C ASN A 161 15.20 -1.82 -2.79
N ARG A 162 13.87 -1.87 -3.00
CA ARG A 162 13.26 -2.56 -4.14
C ARG A 162 13.62 -1.91 -5.47
N ILE A 163 13.58 -0.57 -5.53
CA ILE A 163 14.02 0.19 -6.72
C ILE A 163 15.46 -0.14 -7.06
N LYS A 164 16.35 -0.13 -6.07
CA LYS A 164 17.77 -0.49 -6.25
C LYS A 164 17.95 -1.94 -6.73
N ALA A 165 17.18 -2.89 -6.20
CA ALA A 165 17.24 -4.28 -6.63
C ALA A 165 16.86 -4.42 -8.12
N ILE A 166 15.81 -3.72 -8.57
CA ILE A 166 15.40 -3.70 -9.99
C ILE A 166 16.51 -3.09 -10.87
N GLU A 167 17.20 -2.06 -10.40
CA GLU A 167 18.31 -1.42 -11.11
C GLU A 167 19.54 -2.33 -11.22
N ILE A 168 19.87 -3.08 -10.18
CA ILE A 168 21.03 -4.00 -10.16
C ILE A 168 20.79 -5.24 -11.03
N GLU A 169 19.58 -5.79 -11.01
CA GLU A 169 19.22 -6.97 -11.81
C GLU A 169 19.07 -6.68 -13.32
N GLY A 170 19.19 -5.42 -13.69
CA GLY A 170 19.07 -4.94 -15.08
C GLY A 170 20.36 -4.99 -15.91
N TRP A 171 21.49 -5.52 -15.35
CA TRP A 171 22.79 -5.68 -16.03
C TRP A 171 23.05 -7.12 -16.42
#